data_ca6b6026b0160c992de244c4c5a63397
#
_entry.id   ca6b6026b0160c992de244c4c5a63397
#
_cell.length_a   1.000
_cell.length_b   1.000
_cell.length_c   1.000
_cell.angle_alpha   90.00
_cell.angle_beta   90.00
_cell.angle_gamma   90.00
#
_symmetry.space_group_name_H-M   'P 1'
#
loop_
_entity.id
_entity.type
_entity.pdbx_description
1 polymer ?
#
loop_
_entity_poly.entity_id
_entity_poly.type
_entity_poly.pdbx_seq_one_letter_code
_entity_poly.pdbx_strand_id
1 'polypeptide(L)'
;MSSTLRCPCSGQGALRPRTLSDQLEARQCEACEGTVLSLQTYRRWRDRPDGLSVEMPDLTIHGLLAVEDSPGARACPTCNRLMQRLRVSTDLPDFRIDRCAHCQLVWFDRGEWEALAHSGLAHRLDEVLADGWQRQLRQEDLRARREAVLRERHGDACIDELTRIRAWLDEQAQPDELL
;
A
#
# COMPACT_ATOMS: atom_id res chain seq x y z
N MET A 1 28.70 -14.30 -8.27
CA MET A 1 27.98 -14.16 -9.56
C MET A 1 26.87 -13.13 -9.33
N SER A 2 27.05 -11.90 -9.80
CA SER A 2 26.06 -10.84 -9.63
C SER A 2 24.90 -11.11 -10.57
N SER A 3 23.84 -11.70 -10.04
CA SER A 3 22.59 -11.86 -10.79
C SER A 3 22.04 -10.48 -11.14
N THR A 4 22.11 -10.11 -12.39
CA THR A 4 21.54 -8.86 -12.89
C THR A 4 20.03 -8.95 -12.71
N LEU A 5 19.47 -8.18 -11.77
CA LEU A 5 18.04 -8.08 -11.58
C LEU A 5 17.38 -7.54 -12.84
N ARG A 6 16.35 -8.22 -13.33
CA ARG A 6 15.61 -7.80 -14.54
C ARG A 6 14.25 -7.25 -14.16
N CYS A 7 13.81 -6.25 -14.91
CA CYS A 7 12.48 -5.69 -14.72
C CYS A 7 11.38 -6.74 -14.99
N PRO A 8 10.42 -6.93 -14.07
CA PRO A 8 9.32 -7.87 -14.26
C PRO A 8 8.30 -7.42 -15.31
N CYS A 9 8.29 -6.13 -15.66
CA CYS A 9 7.34 -5.57 -16.64
C CYS A 9 7.75 -5.88 -18.08
N SER A 10 9.02 -5.66 -18.43
CA SER A 10 9.53 -5.80 -19.80
C SER A 10 10.44 -7.02 -19.99
N GLY A 11 10.91 -7.62 -18.90
CA GLY A 11 11.90 -8.69 -18.92
C GLY A 11 13.29 -8.29 -19.44
N GLN A 12 13.43 -7.10 -20.01
CA GLN A 12 14.65 -6.59 -20.64
C GLN A 12 15.24 -5.37 -19.96
N GLY A 13 14.45 -4.63 -19.16
CA GLY A 13 14.91 -3.43 -18.46
C GLY A 13 15.91 -3.76 -17.34
N ALA A 14 17.07 -3.12 -17.37
CA ALA A 14 18.01 -3.19 -16.26
C ALA A 14 17.50 -2.37 -15.07
N LEU A 15 17.64 -2.91 -13.86
CA LEU A 15 17.31 -2.19 -12.64
C LEU A 15 18.52 -1.42 -12.15
N ARG A 16 18.45 -0.08 -12.19
CA ARG A 16 19.50 0.83 -11.77
C ARG A 16 19.34 1.23 -10.31
N PRO A 17 20.44 1.51 -9.59
CA PRO A 17 20.35 2.09 -8.26
C PRO A 17 19.55 3.40 -8.29
N ARG A 18 18.63 3.56 -7.35
CA ARG A 18 17.86 4.77 -7.09
C ARG A 18 17.76 4.99 -5.58
N THR A 19 17.78 6.23 -5.17
CA THR A 19 17.46 6.64 -3.81
C THR A 19 16.02 7.10 -3.76
N LEU A 20 15.24 6.49 -2.88
CA LEU A 20 13.89 6.93 -2.50
C LEU A 20 13.99 7.96 -1.37
N SER A 21 12.87 8.24 -0.70
CA SER A 21 12.82 9.19 0.43
C SER A 21 13.94 8.92 1.45
N ASP A 22 14.57 9.97 1.95
CA ASP A 22 15.54 9.93 3.06
C ASP A 22 16.63 8.86 2.94
N GLN A 23 17.28 8.81 1.79
CA GLN A 23 18.39 7.89 1.53
C GLN A 23 18.01 6.39 1.56
N LEU A 24 16.74 6.05 1.37
CA LEU A 24 16.31 4.67 1.20
C LEU A 24 16.79 4.14 -0.16
N GLU A 25 17.73 3.22 -0.13
CA GLU A 25 18.26 2.61 -1.35
C GLU A 25 17.28 1.62 -1.97
N ALA A 26 17.03 1.76 -3.26
CA ALA A 26 16.18 0.90 -4.07
C ALA A 26 16.79 0.71 -5.46
N ARG A 27 16.10 0.00 -6.33
CA ARG A 27 16.47 -0.10 -7.75
C ARG A 27 15.26 0.17 -8.62
N GLN A 28 15.44 0.97 -9.66
CA GLN A 28 14.39 1.37 -10.58
C GLN A 28 14.69 0.92 -12.00
N CYS A 29 13.63 0.58 -12.73
CA CYS A 29 13.67 0.33 -14.16
C CYS A 29 13.58 1.65 -14.93
N GLU A 30 14.53 1.90 -15.84
CA GLU A 30 14.54 3.11 -16.67
C GLU A 30 13.38 3.13 -17.69
N ALA A 31 12.83 1.98 -18.04
CA ALA A 31 11.78 1.88 -19.07
C ALA A 31 10.36 2.06 -18.53
N CYS A 32 10.03 1.45 -17.38
CA CYS A 32 8.69 1.50 -16.79
C CYS A 32 8.63 2.28 -15.47
N GLU A 33 9.76 2.80 -15.01
CA GLU A 33 9.90 3.52 -13.74
C GLU A 33 9.48 2.74 -12.49
N GLY A 34 9.12 1.46 -12.64
CA GLY A 34 8.82 0.58 -11.53
C GLY A 34 10.06 0.35 -10.66
N THR A 35 9.85 0.19 -9.37
CA THR A 35 10.91 0.17 -8.35
C THR A 35 10.88 -1.11 -7.53
N VAL A 36 12.04 -1.75 -7.32
CA VAL A 36 12.17 -2.86 -6.39
C VAL A 36 12.91 -2.42 -5.13
N LEU A 37 12.35 -2.78 -3.98
CA LEU A 37 12.86 -2.49 -2.66
C LEU A 37 13.10 -3.79 -1.88
N SER A 38 14.29 -3.93 -1.25
CA SER A 38 14.54 -4.99 -0.30
C SER A 38 13.92 -4.66 1.06
N LEU A 39 13.15 -5.58 1.62
CA LEU A 39 12.59 -5.40 2.98
C LEU A 39 13.68 -5.32 4.05
N GLN A 40 14.85 -5.93 3.82
CA GLN A 40 15.98 -5.77 4.72
C GLN A 40 16.53 -4.34 4.68
N THR A 41 16.67 -3.76 3.49
CA THR A 41 17.12 -2.36 3.33
C THR A 41 16.08 -1.41 3.92
N TYR A 42 14.81 -1.65 3.67
CA TYR A 42 13.70 -0.88 4.23
C TYR A 42 13.71 -0.87 5.77
N ARG A 43 13.84 -2.03 6.41
CA ARG A 43 13.86 -2.11 7.88
C ARG A 43 15.05 -1.40 8.49
N ARG A 44 16.24 -1.52 7.90
CA ARG A 44 17.43 -0.75 8.34
C ARG A 44 17.21 0.76 8.21
N TRP A 45 16.54 1.20 7.16
CA TRP A 45 16.19 2.60 6.96
C TRP A 45 15.16 3.07 7.98
N ARG A 46 14.08 2.34 8.19
CA ARG A 46 13.03 2.66 9.15
C ARG A 46 13.54 2.73 10.60
N ASP A 47 14.42 1.81 10.98
CA ASP A 47 14.92 1.65 12.35
C ASP A 47 16.12 2.58 12.67
N ARG A 48 16.41 3.57 11.84
CA ARG A 48 17.46 4.57 12.10
C ARG A 48 17.11 5.45 13.29
N PRO A 49 18.08 5.75 14.20
CA PRO A 49 17.82 6.53 15.40
C PRO A 49 17.60 8.03 15.13
N ASP A 50 17.96 8.52 13.96
CA ASP A 50 17.95 9.96 13.60
C ASP A 50 16.57 10.50 13.22
N GLY A 51 15.50 9.93 13.75
CA GLY A 51 14.12 10.40 13.62
C GLY A 51 13.82 11.00 12.26
N LEU A 52 13.51 10.17 11.27
CA LEU A 52 13.28 10.57 9.90
C LEU A 52 12.18 11.63 9.82
N SER A 53 12.59 12.89 9.69
CA SER A 53 11.73 13.91 9.11
C SER A 53 11.58 13.53 7.64
N VAL A 54 10.51 12.83 7.29
CA VAL A 54 10.13 12.70 5.89
C VAL A 54 9.81 14.11 5.44
N GLU A 55 10.78 14.79 4.82
CA GLU A 55 10.46 15.94 3.97
C GLU A 55 9.61 15.38 2.84
N MET A 56 8.29 15.46 3.06
CA MET A 56 7.32 15.16 2.02
C MET A 56 7.61 16.11 0.87
N PRO A 57 7.96 15.62 -0.32
CA PRO A 57 7.96 16.51 -1.47
C PRO A 57 6.59 17.16 -1.54
N ASP A 58 6.57 18.49 -1.61
CA ASP A 58 5.34 19.27 -1.70
C ASP A 58 4.65 18.95 -3.04
N LEU A 59 3.83 17.89 -3.02
CA LEU A 59 3.05 17.43 -4.17
C LEU A 59 1.76 18.22 -4.36
N THR A 60 1.60 19.34 -3.65
CA THR A 60 0.46 20.24 -3.81
C THR A 60 0.48 21.01 -5.14
N ILE A 61 1.55 20.89 -5.91
CA ILE A 61 1.65 21.52 -7.23
C ILE A 61 1.33 20.49 -8.31
N HIS A 62 0.09 20.49 -8.77
CA HIS A 62 -0.43 19.93 -10.01
C HIS A 62 -0.57 18.40 -10.11
N GLY A 63 -1.73 17.95 -9.76
CA GLY A 63 -2.31 16.74 -10.31
C GLY A 63 -2.09 15.53 -9.42
N LEU A 64 -3.19 14.85 -9.24
CA LEU A 64 -3.26 13.45 -8.82
C LEU A 64 -2.00 12.70 -9.24
N LEU A 65 -1.24 12.19 -8.28
CA LEU A 65 -0.17 11.24 -8.58
C LEU A 65 -0.74 10.19 -9.53
N ALA A 66 -0.26 10.19 -10.76
CA ALA A 66 -0.63 9.17 -11.72
C ALA A 66 0.01 7.85 -11.24
N VAL A 67 -0.74 7.11 -10.43
CA VAL A 67 -0.35 5.78 -9.99
C VAL A 67 -0.69 4.81 -11.10
N GLU A 68 0.31 4.17 -11.66
CA GLU A 68 0.11 3.07 -12.59
C GLU A 68 0.03 1.77 -11.80
N ASP A 69 -1.12 1.12 -11.82
CA ASP A 69 -1.30 -0.20 -11.23
C ASP A 69 -1.39 -1.28 -12.32
N SER A 70 -0.58 -2.30 -12.23
CA SER A 70 -0.60 -3.40 -13.19
C SER A 70 -1.87 -4.23 -13.07
N PRO A 71 -2.40 -4.80 -14.18
CA PRO A 71 -3.62 -5.61 -14.13
C PRO A 71 -3.43 -6.96 -13.40
N GLY A 72 -2.20 -7.39 -13.17
CA GLY A 72 -1.89 -8.68 -12.55
C GLY A 72 -0.59 -8.65 -11.73
N ALA A 73 -0.41 -9.67 -10.89
CA ALA A 73 0.79 -9.82 -10.09
C ALA A 73 2.05 -9.99 -10.95
N ARG A 74 3.15 -9.40 -10.50
CA ARG A 74 4.45 -9.46 -11.18
C ARG A 74 5.23 -10.72 -10.80
N ALA A 75 6.15 -11.13 -11.67
CA ALA A 75 7.14 -12.13 -11.34
C ALA A 75 8.31 -11.49 -10.56
N CYS A 76 8.81 -12.16 -9.54
CA CYS A 76 9.94 -11.65 -8.76
C CYS A 76 11.20 -11.49 -9.61
N PRO A 77 11.87 -10.32 -9.62
CA PRO A 77 13.07 -10.07 -10.41
C PRO A 77 14.27 -10.95 -10.03
N THR A 78 14.21 -11.62 -8.88
CA THR A 78 15.29 -12.49 -8.38
C THR A 78 15.01 -13.97 -8.59
N CYS A 79 13.82 -14.46 -8.19
CA CYS A 79 13.51 -15.90 -8.22
C CYS A 79 12.46 -16.29 -9.26
N ASN A 80 11.93 -15.34 -10.00
CA ASN A 80 10.90 -15.50 -11.05
C ASN A 80 9.58 -16.15 -10.58
N ARG A 81 9.36 -16.27 -9.26
CA ARG A 81 8.07 -16.71 -8.71
C ARG A 81 7.06 -15.57 -8.81
N LEU A 82 5.78 -15.93 -9.01
CA LEU A 82 4.70 -14.95 -8.94
C LEU A 82 4.69 -14.31 -7.56
N MET A 83 4.66 -12.98 -7.52
CA MET A 83 4.62 -12.21 -6.28
C MET A 83 3.19 -12.13 -5.76
N GLN A 84 3.06 -11.97 -4.45
CA GLN A 84 1.77 -11.74 -3.82
C GLN A 84 1.38 -10.28 -4.01
N ARG A 85 0.20 -10.05 -4.57
CA ARG A 85 -0.34 -8.73 -4.80
C ARG A 85 -1.15 -8.28 -3.58
N LEU A 86 -0.79 -7.15 -2.99
CA LEU A 86 -1.31 -6.65 -1.73
C LEU A 86 -1.90 -5.26 -1.91
N ARG A 87 -3.12 -5.04 -1.45
CA ARG A 87 -3.77 -3.75 -1.48
C ARG A 87 -3.21 -2.85 -0.37
N VAL A 88 -3.02 -1.57 -0.67
CA VAL A 88 -2.41 -0.62 0.28
C VAL A 88 -3.45 -0.01 1.21
N SER A 89 -4.51 0.58 0.67
CA SER A 89 -5.56 1.25 1.44
C SER A 89 -6.87 1.31 0.66
N THR A 90 -7.97 1.62 1.35
CA THR A 90 -9.26 1.98 0.76
C THR A 90 -9.35 3.47 0.45
N ASP A 91 -8.54 4.31 1.10
CA ASP A 91 -8.60 5.77 1.04
C ASP A 91 -7.67 6.38 -0.02
N LEU A 92 -6.72 5.59 -0.52
CA LEU A 92 -5.82 5.98 -1.62
C LEU A 92 -6.40 5.53 -2.96
N PRO A 93 -5.85 6.04 -4.09
CA PRO A 93 -6.11 5.42 -5.37
C PRO A 93 -5.98 3.91 -5.26
N ASP A 94 -6.90 3.15 -5.85
CA ASP A 94 -6.92 1.68 -5.75
C ASP A 94 -5.73 1.09 -6.49
N PHE A 95 -4.61 0.95 -5.79
CA PHE A 95 -3.41 0.30 -6.29
C PHE A 95 -2.93 -0.82 -5.38
N ARG A 96 -2.09 -1.67 -5.92
CA ARG A 96 -1.56 -2.86 -5.23
C ARG A 96 -0.08 -2.99 -5.47
N ILE A 97 0.65 -3.24 -4.40
CA ILE A 97 2.08 -3.53 -4.42
C ILE A 97 2.32 -5.03 -4.46
N ASP A 98 3.39 -5.44 -5.11
CA ASP A 98 3.73 -6.85 -5.27
C ASP A 98 4.86 -7.27 -4.32
N ARG A 99 4.63 -8.32 -3.49
CA ARG A 99 5.59 -8.82 -2.51
C ARG A 99 6.08 -10.21 -2.88
N CYS A 100 7.39 -10.39 -2.91
CA CYS A 100 8.01 -11.72 -2.90
C CYS A 100 8.41 -12.11 -1.48
N ALA A 101 7.64 -13.00 -0.85
CA ALA A 101 7.95 -13.47 0.51
C ALA A 101 9.26 -14.28 0.57
N HIS A 102 9.62 -15.00 -0.51
CA HIS A 102 10.85 -15.79 -0.58
C HIS A 102 12.12 -14.93 -0.64
N CYS A 103 12.13 -13.89 -1.48
CA CYS A 103 13.29 -13.02 -1.65
C CYS A 103 13.24 -11.79 -0.74
N GLN A 104 12.17 -11.60 0.02
CA GLN A 104 11.95 -10.41 0.85
C GLN A 104 12.07 -9.11 0.04
N LEU A 105 11.43 -9.07 -1.14
CA LEU A 105 11.38 -7.94 -2.04
C LEU A 105 9.95 -7.44 -2.20
N VAL A 106 9.83 -6.14 -2.39
CA VAL A 106 8.60 -5.47 -2.80
C VAL A 106 8.84 -4.77 -4.12
N TRP A 107 7.89 -4.90 -5.04
CA TRP A 107 7.84 -4.17 -6.28
C TRP A 107 6.74 -3.11 -6.19
N PHE A 108 7.08 -1.92 -6.61
CA PHE A 108 6.17 -0.79 -6.78
C PHE A 108 6.12 -0.44 -8.26
N ASP A 109 4.94 -0.34 -8.83
CA ASP A 109 4.77 0.24 -10.15
C ASP A 109 4.97 1.78 -10.07
N ARG A 110 4.95 2.47 -11.18
CA ARG A 110 5.23 3.91 -11.25
C ARG A 110 4.26 4.71 -10.35
N GLY A 111 4.80 5.57 -9.50
CA GLY A 111 4.03 6.45 -8.61
C GLY A 111 3.52 5.80 -7.32
N GLU A 112 3.59 4.47 -7.16
CA GLU A 112 3.06 3.78 -5.99
C GLU A 112 3.85 4.06 -4.71
N TRP A 113 5.18 4.17 -4.80
CA TRP A 113 6.00 4.53 -3.65
C TRP A 113 5.70 5.96 -3.18
N GLU A 114 5.60 6.89 -4.10
CA GLU A 114 5.29 8.29 -3.83
C GLU A 114 3.89 8.42 -3.19
N ALA A 115 2.90 7.67 -3.67
CA ALA A 115 1.56 7.61 -3.08
C ALA A 115 1.59 7.03 -1.65
N LEU A 116 2.36 5.96 -1.44
CA LEU A 116 2.56 5.34 -0.13
C LEU A 116 3.24 6.32 0.86
N ALA A 117 4.24 7.06 0.40
CA ALA A 117 4.93 8.06 1.20
C ALA A 117 4.00 9.22 1.55
N HIS A 118 3.25 9.73 0.58
CA HIS A 118 2.30 10.82 0.78
C HIS A 118 1.20 10.48 1.80
N SER A 119 0.74 9.25 1.84
CA SER A 119 -0.25 8.78 2.82
C SER A 119 0.33 8.50 4.22
N GLY A 120 1.63 8.69 4.43
CA GLY A 120 2.30 8.35 5.68
C GLY A 120 2.50 6.84 5.92
N LEU A 121 2.16 6.00 4.93
CA LEU A 121 2.27 4.55 5.06
C LEU A 121 3.67 4.01 4.74
N ALA A 122 4.58 4.84 4.20
CA ALA A 122 5.95 4.41 3.88
C ALA A 122 6.69 3.85 5.10
N HIS A 123 6.53 4.45 6.28
CA HIS A 123 7.13 3.95 7.53
C HIS A 123 6.40 2.72 8.11
N ARG A 124 5.21 2.44 7.64
CA ARG A 124 4.35 1.33 8.07
C ARG A 124 4.25 0.21 7.04
N LEU A 125 5.19 0.15 6.08
CA LEU A 125 5.16 -0.84 5.01
C LEU A 125 5.07 -2.28 5.52
N ASP A 126 5.80 -2.64 6.60
CA ASP A 126 5.70 -3.99 7.20
C ASP A 126 4.27 -4.30 7.70
N GLU A 127 3.54 -3.29 8.21
CA GLU A 127 2.14 -3.44 8.63
C GLU A 127 1.23 -3.63 7.41
N VAL A 128 1.41 -2.80 6.38
CA VAL A 128 0.66 -2.92 5.11
C VAL A 128 0.83 -4.30 4.49
N LEU A 129 2.02 -4.87 4.59
CA LEU A 129 2.34 -6.20 4.08
C LEU A 129 1.83 -7.34 4.98
N ALA A 130 1.35 -7.05 6.19
CA ALA A 130 0.92 -8.08 7.13
C ALA A 130 -0.48 -8.63 6.79
N ASP A 131 -0.69 -9.92 7.11
CA ASP A 131 -1.99 -10.59 6.89
C ASP A 131 -3.14 -9.93 7.65
N GLY A 132 -2.85 -9.33 8.82
CA GLY A 132 -3.84 -8.59 9.62
C GLY A 132 -4.39 -7.42 8.84
N TRP A 133 -3.52 -6.57 8.29
CA TRP A 133 -3.89 -5.44 7.44
C TRP A 133 -4.72 -5.86 6.24
N GLN A 134 -4.27 -6.88 5.52
CA GLN A 134 -4.97 -7.40 4.35
C GLN A 134 -6.34 -8.00 4.69
N ARG A 135 -6.50 -8.61 5.86
CA ARG A 135 -7.81 -9.07 6.35
C ARG A 135 -8.75 -7.91 6.65
N GLN A 136 -8.23 -6.86 7.31
CA GLN A 136 -9.02 -5.67 7.61
C GLN A 136 -9.55 -5.01 6.33
N LEU A 137 -8.69 -4.74 5.34
CA LEU A 137 -9.11 -4.15 4.07
C LEU A 137 -10.20 -4.98 3.36
N ARG A 138 -10.06 -6.30 3.37
CA ARG A 138 -11.10 -7.18 2.80
C ARG A 138 -12.42 -7.10 3.56
N GLN A 139 -12.38 -6.94 4.88
CA GLN A 139 -13.59 -6.77 5.69
C GLN A 139 -14.27 -5.42 5.42
N GLU A 140 -13.49 -4.36 5.28
CA GLU A 140 -13.98 -3.02 4.91
C GLU A 140 -14.66 -3.05 3.53
N ASP A 141 -14.03 -3.65 2.53
CA ASP A 141 -14.64 -3.84 1.20
C ASP A 141 -15.95 -4.60 1.25
N LEU A 142 -16.01 -5.69 2.03
CA LEU A 142 -17.23 -6.48 2.17
C LEU A 142 -18.34 -5.68 2.86
N ARG A 143 -17.99 -4.86 3.85
CA ARG A 143 -18.95 -3.97 4.53
C ARG A 143 -19.48 -2.92 3.55
N ALA A 144 -18.57 -2.23 2.83
CA ALA A 144 -18.96 -1.21 1.86
C ALA A 144 -19.86 -1.76 0.75
N ARG A 145 -19.53 -2.94 0.21
CA ARG A 145 -20.39 -3.61 -0.79
C ARG A 145 -21.76 -4.01 -0.25
N ARG A 146 -21.81 -4.52 0.98
CA ARG A 146 -23.09 -4.85 1.63
C ARG A 146 -23.92 -3.60 1.85
N GLU A 147 -23.31 -2.54 2.33
CA GLU A 147 -23.98 -1.26 2.53
C GLU A 147 -24.53 -0.70 1.22
N ALA A 148 -23.75 -0.72 0.14
CA ALA A 148 -24.19 -0.27 -1.18
C ALA A 148 -25.44 -1.06 -1.66
N VAL A 149 -25.44 -2.38 -1.53
CA VAL A 149 -26.60 -3.23 -1.88
C VAL A 149 -27.80 -2.90 -1.00
N LEU A 150 -27.62 -2.64 0.29
CA LEU A 150 -28.70 -2.28 1.19
C LEU A 150 -29.28 -0.89 0.86
N ARG A 151 -28.41 0.09 0.54
CA ARG A 151 -28.83 1.42 0.08
C ARG A 151 -29.63 1.35 -1.22
N GLU A 152 -29.19 0.56 -2.18
CA GLU A 152 -29.93 0.34 -3.43
C GLU A 152 -31.32 -0.29 -3.18
N ARG A 153 -31.41 -1.22 -2.22
CA ARG A 153 -32.65 -1.95 -1.93
C ARG A 153 -33.66 -1.17 -1.05
N HIS A 154 -33.17 -0.41 -0.08
CA HIS A 154 -33.97 0.20 0.97
C HIS A 154 -33.95 1.74 0.97
N GLY A 155 -33.12 2.34 0.14
CA GLY A 155 -32.89 3.79 0.05
C GLY A 155 -31.94 4.33 1.14
N ASP A 156 -31.31 5.45 0.82
CA ASP A 156 -30.29 6.08 1.69
C ASP A 156 -30.86 6.47 3.06
N ALA A 157 -32.05 7.07 3.10
CA ALA A 157 -32.66 7.54 4.34
C ALA A 157 -32.86 6.41 5.38
N CYS A 158 -33.23 5.20 4.93
CA CYS A 158 -33.38 4.05 5.80
C CYS A 158 -32.05 3.60 6.40
N ILE A 159 -30.99 3.55 5.58
CA ILE A 159 -29.67 3.12 6.02
C ILE A 159 -29.04 4.15 6.95
N ASP A 160 -29.21 5.45 6.67
CA ASP A 160 -28.70 6.53 7.52
C ASP A 160 -29.36 6.53 8.91
N GLU A 161 -30.66 6.21 8.97
CA GLU A 161 -31.38 6.07 10.24
C GLU A 161 -30.88 4.86 11.04
N LEU A 162 -30.71 3.72 10.39
CA LEU A 162 -30.15 2.52 11.03
C LEU A 162 -28.72 2.77 11.54
N THR A 163 -27.93 3.51 10.82
CA THR A 163 -26.56 3.88 11.21
C THR A 163 -26.56 4.76 12.46
N ARG A 164 -27.48 5.73 12.55
CA ARG A 164 -27.67 6.58 13.74
C ARG A 164 -28.10 5.78 14.96
N ILE A 165 -29.09 4.88 14.79
CA ILE A 165 -29.57 4.01 15.87
C ILE A 165 -28.43 3.12 16.38
N ARG A 166 -27.64 2.55 15.47
CA ARG A 166 -26.50 1.73 15.83
C ARG A 166 -25.45 2.51 16.62
N ALA A 167 -25.06 3.69 16.15
CA ALA A 167 -24.10 4.55 16.84
C ALA A 167 -24.57 4.88 18.28
N TRP A 168 -25.86 5.21 18.43
CA TRP A 168 -26.46 5.46 19.74
C TRP A 168 -26.42 4.23 20.65
N LEU A 169 -26.70 3.02 20.12
CA LEU A 169 -26.62 1.78 20.90
C LEU A 169 -25.18 1.47 21.33
N ASP A 170 -24.20 1.70 20.44
CA ASP A 170 -22.78 1.47 20.74
C ASP A 170 -22.28 2.44 21.82
N GLU A 171 -22.76 3.69 21.84
CA GLU A 171 -22.47 4.66 22.93
C GLU A 171 -23.06 4.23 24.28
N GLN A 172 -24.29 3.68 24.28
CA GLN A 172 -24.96 3.20 25.51
C GLN A 172 -24.34 1.88 26.03
N ALA A 173 -23.71 1.11 25.15
CA ALA A 173 -23.09 -0.17 25.51
C ALA A 173 -21.69 -0.02 26.11
N GLN A 174 -21.08 1.16 26.08
CA GLN A 174 -19.81 1.42 26.77
C GLN A 174 -20.09 1.45 28.28
N PRO A 175 -19.56 0.50 29.07
CA PRO A 175 -19.72 0.58 30.52
C PRO A 175 -19.03 1.85 31.03
N ASP A 176 -19.71 2.59 31.91
CA ASP A 176 -19.14 3.70 32.65
C ASP A 176 -17.84 3.24 33.32
N GLU A 177 -16.68 3.63 32.78
CA GLU A 177 -15.42 3.59 33.50
C GLU A 177 -15.42 4.72 34.56
N LEU A 178 -16.27 4.59 35.54
CA LEU A 178 -16.27 5.39 36.75
C LEU A 178 -16.44 4.46 37.95
N LEU A 179 -15.30 3.88 38.39
CA LEU A 179 -15.05 3.58 39.83
C LEU A 179 -13.58 3.34 40.06
#